data_58e4823b01ab935a8d2a48c1f8d98360
#
_entry.id   58e4823b01ab935a8d2a48c1f8d98360
#
_cell.length_a   1.000
_cell.length_b   1.000
_cell.length_c   1.000
_cell.angle_alpha   90.00
_cell.angle_beta   90.00
_cell.angle_gamma   90.00
#
_symmetry.space_group_name_H-M   'P 1'
#
loop_
_entity.id
_entity.type
_entity.pdbx_description
1 polymer ?
#
loop_
_entity_poly.entity_id
_entity_poly.type
_entity_poly.pdbx_seq_one_letter_code
_entity_poly.pdbx_strand_id
1 'polypeptide(L)'
;ERDRRTQQGGFQVSGHWFHSDTFSRSQQLGLVMMGQAIPAIQWKTMSGAFVTMTANLAQAIFAAGAASDQAIFAAAEQHYAAMQASDDPLAYDCSAGWPAAYGE
;
A
#
# COMPACT_ATOMS: atom_id res chain seq x y z
N GLU A 1 -5.16 12.56 4.32
CA GLU A 1 -3.82 11.93 4.20
C GLU A 1 -3.89 10.41 4.23
N ARG A 2 -4.71 9.85 5.13
CA ARG A 2 -4.89 8.40 5.20
C ARG A 2 -5.37 7.82 3.87
N ASP A 3 -6.44 8.41 3.29
CA ASP A 3 -7.02 7.91 2.04
C ASP A 3 -6.06 8.10 0.87
N ARG A 4 -5.36 9.21 0.81
CA ARG A 4 -4.34 9.43 -0.21
C ARG A 4 -3.25 8.37 -0.15
N ARG A 5 -2.74 8.08 1.05
CA ARG A 5 -1.67 7.09 1.20
C ARG A 5 -2.15 5.69 0.92
N THR A 6 -3.38 5.36 1.29
CA THR A 6 -3.97 4.05 1.00
C THR A 6 -4.15 3.83 -0.50
N GLN A 7 -4.67 4.84 -1.23
CA GLN A 7 -5.03 4.69 -2.64
C GLN A 7 -3.92 5.05 -3.61
N GLN A 8 -2.98 5.91 -3.21
CA GLN A 8 -1.98 6.46 -4.13
C GLN A 8 -0.54 6.21 -3.69
N GLY A 9 -0.32 5.80 -2.44
CA GLY A 9 1.01 5.66 -1.89
C GLY A 9 1.79 4.46 -2.39
N GLY A 10 1.11 3.39 -2.78
CA GLY A 10 1.75 2.14 -3.15
C GLY A 10 2.35 1.39 -1.97
N PHE A 11 2.88 0.21 -2.25
CA PHE A 11 3.62 -0.57 -1.26
C PHE A 11 4.73 -1.36 -1.95
N GLN A 12 5.79 -1.67 -1.21
CA GLN A 12 7.01 -2.26 -1.77
C GLN A 12 7.08 -3.76 -1.49
N VAL A 13 7.43 -4.53 -2.54
CA VAL A 13 7.72 -5.96 -2.44
C VAL A 13 8.95 -6.25 -3.31
N SER A 14 9.97 -6.88 -2.75
CA SER A 14 11.18 -7.30 -3.48
C SER A 14 11.84 -6.15 -4.27
N GLY A 15 11.83 -4.95 -3.69
CA GLY A 15 12.45 -3.78 -4.31
C GLY A 15 11.61 -3.07 -5.36
N HIS A 16 10.39 -3.54 -5.62
CA HIS A 16 9.47 -2.91 -6.56
C HIS A 16 8.25 -2.34 -5.83
N TRP A 17 7.74 -1.20 -6.34
CA TRP A 17 6.55 -0.56 -5.80
C TRP A 17 5.33 -0.95 -6.63
N PHE A 18 4.29 -1.42 -5.95
CA PHE A 18 3.05 -1.86 -6.57
C PHE A 18 1.92 -0.88 -6.26
N HIS A 19 0.97 -0.75 -7.20
CA HIS A 19 -0.17 0.14 -7.05
C HIS A 19 -1.08 -0.31 -5.91
N SER A 20 -1.61 0.64 -5.15
CA SER A 20 -2.44 0.38 -3.98
C SER A 20 -3.88 0.87 -4.10
N ASP A 21 -4.28 1.38 -5.28
CA ASP A 21 -5.66 1.80 -5.51
C ASP A 21 -6.62 0.60 -5.53
N THR A 22 -7.90 0.86 -5.38
CA THR A 22 -8.92 -0.19 -5.26
C THR A 22 -8.95 -1.10 -6.47
N PHE A 23 -8.84 -0.54 -7.68
CA PHE A 23 -8.85 -1.35 -8.91
C PHE A 23 -7.65 -2.31 -8.95
N SER A 24 -6.45 -1.80 -8.67
CA SER A 24 -5.24 -2.63 -8.64
C SER A 24 -5.31 -3.70 -7.56
N ARG A 25 -5.89 -3.36 -6.39
CA ARG A 25 -6.09 -4.33 -5.31
C ARG A 25 -7.01 -5.47 -5.72
N SER A 26 -8.07 -5.16 -6.46
CA SER A 26 -8.99 -6.17 -6.98
C SER A 26 -8.29 -7.12 -7.94
N GLN A 27 -7.41 -6.61 -8.80
CA GLN A 27 -6.62 -7.44 -9.70
C GLN A 27 -5.64 -8.33 -8.93
N GLN A 28 -4.99 -7.78 -7.91
CA GLN A 28 -4.06 -8.52 -7.07
C GLN A 28 -4.75 -9.67 -6.32
N LEU A 29 -5.94 -9.40 -5.79
CA LEU A 29 -6.74 -10.44 -5.14
C LEU A 29 -7.14 -11.54 -6.11
N GLY A 30 -7.52 -11.19 -7.34
CA GLY A 30 -7.83 -12.15 -8.38
C GLY A 30 -6.68 -13.10 -8.66
N LEU A 31 -5.46 -12.58 -8.68
CA LEU A 31 -4.26 -13.40 -8.87
C LEU A 31 -4.04 -14.37 -7.71
N VAL A 32 -4.25 -13.91 -6.47
CA VAL A 32 -4.14 -14.78 -5.29
C VAL A 32 -5.16 -15.92 -5.35
N MET A 33 -6.37 -15.62 -5.78
CA MET A 33 -7.44 -16.62 -5.90
C MET A 33 -7.14 -17.67 -6.99
N MET A 34 -6.39 -17.30 -8.02
CA MET A 34 -5.97 -18.26 -9.06
C MET A 34 -4.93 -19.25 -8.53
N GLY A 35 -4.14 -18.85 -7.51
CA GLY A 35 -3.12 -19.70 -6.91
C GLY A 35 -2.10 -20.17 -7.91
N GLN A 36 -1.82 -21.48 -7.95
CA GLN A 36 -0.81 -22.06 -8.84
C GLN A 36 -1.23 -22.02 -10.32
N ALA A 37 -2.47 -21.68 -10.62
CA ALA A 37 -2.94 -21.59 -12.01
C ALA A 37 -2.58 -20.25 -12.68
N ILE A 38 -1.86 -19.35 -11.99
CA ILE A 38 -1.47 -18.07 -12.57
C ILE A 38 -0.57 -18.29 -13.78
N PRO A 39 -0.95 -17.78 -14.98
CA PRO A 39 -0.05 -17.81 -16.12
C PRO A 39 1.12 -16.86 -15.90
N ALA A 40 2.25 -17.10 -16.59
CA ALA A 40 3.40 -16.20 -16.52
C ALA A 40 3.07 -14.90 -17.26
N ILE A 41 2.63 -13.89 -16.52
CA ILE A 41 2.26 -12.58 -17.08
C ILE A 41 3.24 -11.52 -16.60
N GLN A 42 3.41 -10.49 -17.42
CA GLN A 42 4.21 -9.32 -17.07
C GLN A 42 3.32 -8.31 -16.36
N TRP A 43 3.74 -7.92 -15.16
CA TRP A 43 2.97 -6.99 -14.32
C TRP A 43 3.72 -5.67 -14.20
N LYS A 44 3.02 -4.56 -14.46
CA LYS A 44 3.63 -3.24 -14.43
C LYS A 44 3.68 -2.70 -13.01
N THR A 45 4.87 -2.27 -12.57
CA THR A 45 5.06 -1.62 -11.27
C THR A 45 4.88 -0.11 -11.38
N MET A 46 4.90 0.59 -10.24
CA MET A 46 4.70 2.05 -10.22
C MET A 46 5.83 2.81 -10.91
N SER A 47 7.04 2.24 -10.98
CA SER A 47 8.14 2.85 -11.72
C SER A 47 8.03 2.68 -13.23
N GLY A 48 7.07 1.87 -13.71
CA GLY A 48 6.92 1.53 -15.11
C GLY A 48 7.68 0.28 -15.54
N ALA A 49 8.52 -0.27 -14.67
CA ALA A 49 9.19 -1.54 -14.93
C ALA A 49 8.20 -2.70 -14.84
N PHE A 50 8.46 -3.77 -15.60
CA PHE A 50 7.63 -4.96 -15.59
C PHE A 50 8.33 -6.07 -14.79
N VAL A 51 7.52 -6.83 -14.05
CA VAL A 51 7.99 -8.03 -13.34
C VAL A 51 7.16 -9.22 -13.77
N THR A 52 7.75 -10.41 -13.75
CA THR A 52 7.01 -11.65 -14.05
C THR A 52 6.20 -12.04 -12.82
N MET A 53 4.89 -12.14 -12.98
CA MET A 53 4.00 -12.51 -11.88
C MET A 53 4.03 -14.03 -11.65
N THR A 54 4.18 -14.40 -10.39
CA THR A 54 4.12 -15.81 -9.95
C THR A 54 3.13 -15.93 -8.79
N ALA A 55 2.72 -17.17 -8.47
CA ALA A 55 1.83 -17.40 -7.33
C ALA A 55 2.43 -16.87 -6.03
N ASN A 56 3.72 -17.11 -5.81
CA ASN A 56 4.42 -16.65 -4.61
C ASN A 56 4.48 -15.12 -4.56
N LEU A 57 4.77 -14.47 -5.69
CA LEU A 57 4.81 -13.01 -5.75
C LEU A 57 3.42 -12.43 -5.52
N ALA A 58 2.37 -13.01 -6.09
CA ALA A 58 1.00 -12.53 -5.90
C ALA A 58 0.60 -12.59 -4.41
N GLN A 59 0.94 -13.67 -3.72
CA GLN A 59 0.67 -13.78 -2.28
C GLN A 59 1.46 -12.76 -1.47
N ALA A 60 2.73 -12.54 -1.82
CA ALA A 60 3.56 -11.54 -1.14
C ALA A 60 3.01 -10.13 -1.36
N ILE A 61 2.53 -9.81 -2.56
CA ILE A 61 1.91 -8.51 -2.86
C ILE A 61 0.65 -8.31 -2.02
N PHE A 62 -0.21 -9.33 -1.96
CA PHE A 62 -1.44 -9.24 -1.18
C PHE A 62 -1.15 -9.02 0.30
N ALA A 63 -0.20 -9.79 0.86
CA ALA A 63 0.17 -9.67 2.27
C ALA A 63 0.81 -8.30 2.57
N ALA A 64 1.68 -7.82 1.68
CA ALA A 64 2.33 -6.52 1.85
C ALA A 64 1.30 -5.38 1.77
N GLY A 65 0.29 -5.49 0.90
CA GLY A 65 -0.78 -4.52 0.81
C GLY A 65 -1.59 -4.43 2.10
N ALA A 66 -1.94 -5.59 2.68
CA ALA A 66 -2.67 -5.62 3.94
C ALA A 66 -1.85 -5.04 5.09
N ALA A 67 -0.55 -5.37 5.16
CA ALA A 67 0.34 -4.83 6.18
C ALA A 67 0.50 -3.30 6.03
N SER A 68 0.63 -2.82 4.79
CA SER A 68 0.71 -1.39 4.50
C SER A 68 -0.54 -0.65 4.96
N ASP A 69 -1.73 -1.20 4.66
CA ASP A 69 -2.99 -0.59 5.11
C ASP A 69 -3.06 -0.49 6.62
N GLN A 70 -2.70 -1.55 7.33
CA GLN A 70 -2.72 -1.54 8.79
C GLN A 70 -1.76 -0.51 9.36
N ALA A 71 -0.56 -0.39 8.77
CA ALA A 71 0.42 0.60 9.21
C ALA A 71 -0.07 2.03 8.97
N ILE A 72 -0.73 2.27 7.83
CA ILE A 72 -1.30 3.59 7.53
C ILE A 72 -2.44 3.91 8.50
N PHE A 73 -3.33 2.96 8.77
CA PHE A 73 -4.42 3.16 9.71
C PHE A 73 -3.91 3.38 11.13
N ALA A 74 -2.87 2.66 11.55
CA ALA A 74 -2.25 2.88 12.86
C ALA A 74 -1.64 4.28 12.96
N ALA A 75 -0.96 4.76 11.91
CA ALA A 75 -0.44 6.11 11.88
C ALA A 75 -1.57 7.15 11.95
N ALA A 76 -2.68 6.91 11.24
CA ALA A 76 -3.84 7.80 11.28
C ALA A 76 -4.44 7.88 12.70
N GLU A 77 -4.53 6.75 13.40
CA GLU A 77 -5.03 6.72 14.77
C GLU A 77 -4.10 7.48 15.73
N GLN A 78 -2.79 7.34 15.54
CA GLN A 78 -1.81 8.10 16.35
C GLN A 78 -1.95 9.59 16.12
N HIS A 79 -2.14 10.02 14.87
CA HIS A 79 -2.38 11.44 14.56
C HIS A 79 -3.69 11.93 15.16
N TYR A 80 -4.74 11.13 15.11
CA TYR A 80 -6.02 11.50 15.72
C TYR A 80 -5.87 11.71 17.22
N ALA A 81 -5.22 10.77 17.92
CA ALA A 81 -5.01 10.88 19.35
C ALA A 81 -4.14 12.09 19.72
N ALA A 82 -3.08 12.32 18.95
CA ALA A 82 -2.19 13.47 19.18
C ALA A 82 -2.91 14.79 18.93
N MET A 83 -3.75 14.85 17.90
CA MET A 83 -4.55 16.03 17.59
C MET A 83 -5.53 16.33 18.72
N GLN A 84 -6.18 15.31 19.29
CA GLN A 84 -7.10 15.47 20.42
C GLN A 84 -6.39 16.00 21.66
N ALA A 85 -5.12 15.65 21.84
CA ALA A 85 -4.31 16.11 22.98
C ALA A 85 -3.62 17.45 22.74
N SER A 86 -3.72 18.01 21.53
CA SER A 86 -3.07 19.27 21.17
C SER A 86 -3.86 20.47 21.72
N ASP A 87 -3.14 21.53 22.12
CA ASP A 87 -3.76 22.79 22.53
C ASP A 87 -4.49 23.47 21.37
N ASP A 88 -4.05 23.24 20.13
CA ASP A 88 -4.69 23.78 18.92
C ASP A 88 -4.81 22.67 17.88
N PRO A 89 -5.91 21.86 17.94
CA PRO A 89 -6.08 20.74 17.02
C PRO A 89 -6.08 21.13 15.56
N LEU A 90 -6.55 22.31 15.22
CA LEU A 90 -6.63 22.76 13.82
C LEU A 90 -5.25 23.08 13.24
N ALA A 91 -4.28 23.40 14.08
CA ALA A 91 -2.90 23.66 13.67
C ALA A 91 -2.01 22.40 13.73
N TYR A 92 -2.53 21.27 14.15
CA TYR A 92 -1.76 20.05 14.26
C TYR A 92 -1.26 19.59 12.89
N ASP A 93 0.06 19.31 12.82
CA ASP A 93 0.70 18.86 11.59
C ASP A 93 0.69 17.33 11.55
N CYS A 94 -0.03 16.74 10.57
CA CYS A 94 -0.13 15.30 10.38
C CYS A 94 0.69 14.80 9.18
N SER A 95 1.76 15.51 8.81
CA SER A 95 2.57 15.13 7.65
C SER A 95 3.63 14.07 7.96
N ALA A 96 3.97 13.85 9.23
CA ALA A 96 5.03 12.93 9.64
C ALA A 96 4.46 11.64 10.25
N GLY A 97 5.27 10.61 10.35
CA GLY A 97 4.92 9.37 11.04
C GLY A 97 4.17 8.34 10.21
N TRP A 98 4.04 8.57 8.91
CA TRP A 98 3.38 7.66 7.99
C TRP A 98 4.38 6.65 7.40
N PRO A 99 3.92 5.43 7.03
CA PRO A 99 4.75 4.54 6.22
C PRO A 99 5.17 5.21 4.91
N ALA A 100 6.34 4.82 4.40
CA ALA A 100 6.84 5.39 3.15
C ALA A 100 5.90 5.10 1.98
N ALA A 101 5.77 6.07 1.08
CA ALA A 101 5.04 5.95 -0.18
C ALA A 101 6.02 6.06 -1.34
N TYR A 102 5.57 5.62 -2.53
CA TYR A 102 6.40 5.71 -3.74
C TYR A 102 6.80 7.16 -4.01
N GLY A 103 8.09 7.36 -4.25
CA GLY A 103 8.63 8.69 -4.52
C GLY A 103 9.05 9.51 -3.30
N GLU A 104 8.83 8.97 -2.11
CA GLU A 104 9.28 9.63 -0.86
C GLU A 104 10.67 9.19 -0.45
#